data_e5df893f5318c748ba0cce101f965fef
#
_entry.id   e5df893f5318c748ba0cce101f965fef
#
_cell.length_a   1.000
_cell.length_b   1.000
_cell.length_c   1.000
_cell.angle_alpha   90.00
_cell.angle_beta   90.00
_cell.angle_gamma   90.00
#
_symmetry.space_group_name_H-M   'P 1'
#
loop_
_entity.id
_entity.type
_entity.pdbx_description
1 polymer ?
#
loop_
_entity_poly.entity_id
_entity_poly.type
_entity_poly.pdbx_seq_one_letter_code
_entity_poly.pdbx_strand_id
1 'polypeptide(L)'
;MTELKNDRFLRALMRQPVDRTPVWMMRQAGRYLPEYRATRAKAGDFLSLCKNTPLACEVTLQPLERFPLDAAILFSDILTIPDALGLGLYFETGEGPKFRNTIRSEADVAALPKINAEVDLDYVMNAVSTIRG
;
A
#
# COMPACT_ATOMS: atom_id res chain seq x y z
N MET A 1 0.70 -13.67 -21.20
CA MET A 1 1.42 -12.62 -20.41
C MET A 1 1.46 -11.38 -21.27
N THR A 2 0.94 -10.28 -20.78
CA THR A 2 1.05 -8.99 -21.48
C THR A 2 2.52 -8.58 -21.48
N GLU A 3 3.07 -8.29 -22.65
CA GLU A 3 4.46 -7.84 -22.76
C GLU A 3 4.60 -6.48 -22.05
N LEU A 4 5.56 -6.39 -21.12
CA LEU A 4 5.80 -5.14 -20.39
C LEU A 4 6.44 -4.11 -21.32
N LYS A 5 5.85 -2.92 -21.39
CA LYS A 5 6.42 -1.79 -22.13
C LYS A 5 7.74 -1.28 -21.54
N ASN A 6 7.93 -1.46 -20.23
CA ASN A 6 9.14 -1.10 -19.50
C ASN A 6 9.49 -2.23 -18.53
N ASP A 7 10.51 -2.99 -18.86
CA ASP A 7 11.03 -4.11 -18.07
C ASP A 7 12.32 -3.76 -17.29
N ARG A 8 12.75 -2.50 -17.34
CA ARG A 8 14.04 -2.03 -16.78
C ARG A 8 14.23 -2.45 -15.32
N PHE A 9 13.21 -2.28 -14.49
CA PHE A 9 13.27 -2.66 -13.08
C PHE A 9 13.46 -4.17 -12.91
N LEU A 10 12.73 -4.99 -13.66
CA LEU A 10 12.84 -6.45 -13.60
C LEU A 10 14.22 -6.92 -14.11
N ARG A 11 14.72 -6.34 -15.19
CA ARG A 11 16.05 -6.65 -15.71
C ARG A 11 17.14 -6.34 -14.69
N ALA A 12 17.05 -5.19 -14.02
CA ALA A 12 18.00 -4.82 -12.96
C ALA A 12 17.96 -5.82 -11.79
N LEU A 13 16.76 -6.26 -11.36
CA LEU A 13 16.62 -7.30 -10.33
C LEU A 13 17.25 -8.63 -10.74
N MET A 14 17.15 -9.00 -12.02
CA MET A 14 17.75 -10.21 -12.60
C MET A 14 19.24 -10.03 -12.96
N ARG A 15 19.86 -8.90 -12.60
CA ARG A 15 21.25 -8.55 -12.92
C ARG A 15 21.54 -8.54 -14.42
N GLN A 16 20.55 -8.23 -15.23
CA GLN A 16 20.71 -8.05 -16.67
C GLN A 16 21.08 -6.60 -16.99
N PRO A 17 21.77 -6.34 -18.12
CA PRO A 17 22.11 -4.98 -18.54
C PRO A 17 20.87 -4.10 -18.70
N VAL A 18 20.95 -2.88 -18.18
CA VAL A 18 19.95 -1.83 -18.33
C VAL A 18 20.61 -0.56 -18.84
N ASP A 19 19.85 0.27 -19.52
CA ASP A 19 20.32 1.55 -20.09
C ASP A 19 20.59 2.62 -19.02
N ARG A 20 19.87 2.52 -17.89
CA ARG A 20 20.00 3.42 -16.73
C ARG A 20 19.46 2.75 -15.48
N THR A 21 19.82 3.27 -14.33
CA THR A 21 19.27 2.81 -13.06
C THR A 21 17.76 3.02 -13.02
N PRO A 22 16.94 1.97 -12.73
CA PRO A 22 15.50 2.13 -12.56
C PRO A 22 15.18 2.99 -11.36
N VAL A 23 14.16 3.83 -11.47
CA VAL A 23 13.78 4.80 -10.45
C VAL A 23 12.34 4.60 -10.01
N TRP A 24 12.14 4.58 -8.71
CA TRP A 24 10.89 4.78 -8.01
C TRP A 24 11.06 5.98 -7.06
N MET A 25 10.08 6.86 -7.02
CA MET A 25 10.05 7.95 -6.04
C MET A 25 9.03 7.64 -4.95
N MET A 26 9.52 7.41 -3.73
CA MET A 26 8.66 7.23 -2.58
C MET A 26 7.83 8.48 -2.35
N ARG A 27 6.51 8.34 -2.37
CA ARG A 27 5.62 9.48 -2.33
C ARG A 27 5.04 9.81 -0.96
N GLN A 28 5.46 9.11 0.11
CA GLN A 28 5.03 9.44 1.47
C GLN A 28 3.53 9.76 1.55
N ALA A 29 2.67 8.78 1.26
CA ALA A 29 1.23 8.97 1.17
C ALA A 29 0.77 10.01 0.12
N GLY A 30 1.62 10.36 -0.85
CA GLY A 30 1.27 11.20 -2.00
C GLY A 30 0.88 12.64 -1.69
N ARG A 31 1.24 13.16 -0.53
CA ARG A 31 0.82 14.49 -0.05
C ARG A 31 1.13 15.64 -0.99
N TYR A 32 2.12 15.48 -1.87
CA TYR A 32 2.53 16.49 -2.86
C TYR A 32 1.67 16.51 -4.13
N LEU A 33 0.94 15.43 -4.43
CA LEU A 33 0.09 15.35 -5.62
C LEU A 33 -1.31 15.92 -5.34
N PRO A 34 -1.80 16.90 -6.13
CA PRO A 34 -3.15 17.43 -5.99
C PRO A 34 -4.23 16.34 -6.16
N GLU A 35 -4.06 15.46 -7.16
CA GLU A 35 -4.95 14.34 -7.44
C GLU A 35 -5.02 13.36 -6.27
N TYR A 36 -3.91 13.05 -5.63
CA TYR A 36 -3.93 12.25 -4.41
C TYR A 36 -4.79 12.89 -3.32
N ARG A 37 -4.62 14.21 -3.09
CA ARG A 37 -5.39 14.92 -2.08
C ARG A 37 -6.89 14.89 -2.37
N ALA A 38 -7.27 14.98 -3.65
CA ALA A 38 -8.66 14.87 -4.07
C ALA A 38 -9.22 13.47 -3.82
N THR A 39 -8.49 12.41 -4.22
CA THR A 39 -8.89 11.02 -3.99
C THR A 39 -8.93 10.69 -2.49
N ARG A 40 -7.98 11.20 -1.72
CA ARG A 40 -7.95 11.04 -0.26
C ARG A 40 -9.16 11.71 0.42
N ALA A 41 -9.55 12.89 -0.01
CA ALA A 41 -10.75 13.57 0.49
C ALA A 41 -12.02 12.80 0.15
N LYS A 42 -12.12 12.24 -1.06
CA LYS A 42 -13.22 11.38 -1.50
C LYS A 42 -13.36 10.12 -0.66
N ALA A 43 -12.24 9.52 -0.26
CA ALA A 43 -12.22 8.31 0.58
C ALA A 43 -12.65 8.57 2.03
N GLY A 44 -12.56 9.81 2.52
CA GLY A 44 -12.89 10.21 3.87
C GLY A 44 -11.71 10.08 4.84
N ASP A 45 -11.20 8.88 5.09
CA ASP A 45 -10.06 8.65 5.97
C ASP A 45 -8.99 7.77 5.32
N PHE A 46 -7.84 7.63 5.99
CA PHE A 46 -6.69 6.91 5.47
C PHE A 46 -6.92 5.40 5.34
N LEU A 47 -7.54 4.78 6.34
CA LEU A 47 -7.83 3.34 6.30
C LEU A 47 -8.88 3.02 5.24
N SER A 48 -9.90 3.88 5.11
CA SER A 48 -10.91 3.74 4.05
C SER A 48 -10.27 3.81 2.67
N LEU A 49 -9.27 4.67 2.46
CA LEU A 49 -8.52 4.72 1.21
C LEU A 49 -7.72 3.42 0.98
N CYS A 50 -7.01 2.93 1.99
CA CYS A 50 -6.20 1.70 1.89
C CYS A 50 -7.08 0.45 1.62
N LYS A 51 -8.25 0.38 2.23
CA LYS A 51 -9.18 -0.77 2.13
C LYS A 51 -10.11 -0.70 0.92
N ASN A 52 -10.08 0.40 0.17
CA ASN A 52 -10.85 0.55 -1.06
C ASN A 52 -9.95 0.22 -2.26
N THR A 53 -10.08 -0.97 -2.81
CA THR A 53 -9.27 -1.46 -3.94
C THR A 53 -9.21 -0.48 -5.11
N PRO A 54 -10.33 0.03 -5.67
CA PRO A 54 -10.29 1.01 -6.76
C PRO A 54 -9.51 2.27 -6.41
N LEU A 55 -9.73 2.85 -5.24
CA LEU A 55 -9.06 4.09 -4.83
C LEU A 55 -7.58 3.87 -4.51
N ALA A 56 -7.22 2.73 -3.90
CA ALA A 56 -5.83 2.36 -3.66
C ALA A 56 -5.07 2.18 -4.98
N CYS A 57 -5.68 1.57 -5.99
CA CYS A 57 -5.12 1.44 -7.33
C CYS A 57 -4.96 2.81 -7.99
N GLU A 58 -5.99 3.65 -7.97
CA GLU A 58 -5.96 5.00 -8.52
C GLU A 58 -4.77 5.80 -7.96
N VAL A 59 -4.63 5.88 -6.65
CA VAL A 59 -3.54 6.64 -6.03
C VAL A 59 -2.16 6.00 -6.24
N THR A 60 -2.08 4.69 -6.48
CA THR A 60 -0.83 4.01 -6.82
C THR A 60 -0.37 4.38 -8.23
N LEU A 61 -1.29 4.51 -9.17
CA LEU A 61 -0.98 4.80 -10.58
C LEU A 61 -0.74 6.29 -10.86
N GLN A 62 -1.34 7.20 -10.10
CA GLN A 62 -1.20 8.65 -10.29
C GLN A 62 0.24 9.15 -10.49
N PRO A 63 1.26 8.71 -9.73
CA PRO A 63 2.65 9.12 -9.99
C PRO A 63 3.20 8.62 -11.32
N LEU A 64 2.77 7.45 -11.78
CA LEU A 64 3.20 6.87 -13.06
C LEU A 64 2.63 7.63 -14.26
N GLU A 65 1.45 8.23 -14.11
CA GLU A 65 0.86 9.09 -15.14
C GLU A 65 1.61 10.42 -15.29
N ARG A 66 2.18 10.93 -14.21
CA ARG A 66 2.93 12.19 -14.21
C ARG A 66 4.40 12.07 -14.54
N PHE A 67 5.01 10.98 -14.11
CA PHE A 67 6.47 10.82 -14.17
C PHE A 67 6.84 9.50 -14.84
N PRO A 68 7.91 9.48 -15.64
CA PRO A 68 8.40 8.26 -16.30
C PRO A 68 9.14 7.36 -15.30
N LEU A 69 8.43 6.86 -14.30
CA LEU A 69 8.96 5.96 -13.29
C LEU A 69 9.04 4.53 -13.82
N ASP A 70 9.96 3.74 -13.26
CA ASP A 70 10.24 2.37 -13.70
C ASP A 70 9.55 1.31 -12.85
N ALA A 71 8.93 1.72 -11.74
CA ALA A 71 8.21 0.84 -10.82
C ALA A 71 7.12 1.60 -10.07
N ALA A 72 6.22 0.84 -9.45
CA ALA A 72 5.24 1.37 -8.51
C ALA A 72 5.26 0.54 -7.22
N ILE A 73 5.02 1.20 -6.09
CA ILE A 73 4.73 0.53 -4.82
C ILE A 73 3.25 0.72 -4.52
N LEU A 74 2.56 -0.38 -4.25
CA LEU A 74 1.16 -0.36 -3.86
C LEU A 74 0.95 0.62 -2.71
N PHE A 75 -0.06 1.50 -2.85
CA PHE A 75 -0.53 2.31 -1.74
C PHE A 75 -1.23 1.44 -0.71
N SER A 76 -0.65 1.36 0.48
CA SER A 76 -1.17 0.59 1.61
C SER A 76 -0.65 1.16 2.92
N ASP A 77 -1.01 0.52 4.04
CA ASP A 77 -0.45 0.82 5.36
C ASP A 77 0.51 -0.29 5.80
N ILE A 78 1.55 0.07 6.53
CA ILE A 78 2.48 -0.88 7.16
C ILE A 78 1.85 -1.63 8.34
N LEU A 79 0.69 -1.19 8.81
CA LEU A 79 -0.03 -1.72 9.97
C LEU A 79 -1.21 -2.63 9.58
N THR A 80 -1.27 -3.10 8.35
CA THR A 80 -2.33 -3.98 7.85
C THR A 80 -2.44 -5.28 8.65
N ILE A 81 -1.31 -5.90 8.99
CA ILE A 81 -1.30 -7.14 9.77
C ILE A 81 -1.74 -6.91 11.22
N PRO A 82 -1.19 -5.93 11.97
CA PRO A 82 -1.71 -5.58 13.28
C PRO A 82 -3.21 -5.23 13.31
N ASP A 83 -3.71 -4.56 12.26
CA ASP A 83 -5.14 -4.26 12.12
C ASP A 83 -5.97 -5.55 11.95
N ALA A 84 -5.54 -6.46 11.08
CA ALA A 84 -6.18 -7.76 10.89
C ALA A 84 -6.16 -8.62 12.15
N LEU A 85 -5.11 -8.51 12.98
CA LEU A 85 -5.02 -9.17 14.29
C LEU A 85 -5.98 -8.59 15.35
N GLY A 86 -6.79 -7.59 15.01
CA GLY A 86 -7.81 -7.06 15.91
C GLY A 86 -7.25 -6.17 17.02
N LEU A 87 -6.07 -5.58 16.83
CA LEU A 87 -5.47 -4.66 17.81
C LEU A 87 -6.18 -3.31 17.88
N GLY A 88 -7.19 -3.07 17.02
CA GLY A 88 -7.99 -1.85 17.03
C GLY A 88 -7.20 -0.64 16.59
N LEU A 89 -6.62 -0.70 15.38
CA LEU A 89 -5.92 0.42 14.74
C LEU A 89 -6.87 1.60 14.54
N TYR A 90 -6.43 2.79 14.92
CA TYR A 90 -7.11 4.06 14.62
C TYR A 90 -6.11 5.18 14.41
N PHE A 91 -6.55 6.24 13.75
CA PHE A 91 -5.72 7.43 13.49
C PHE A 91 -6.27 8.61 14.28
N GLU A 92 -5.38 9.29 14.99
CA GLU A 92 -5.71 10.49 15.72
C GLU A 92 -5.14 11.71 14.98
N THR A 93 -5.97 12.74 14.84
CA THR A 93 -5.57 13.94 14.08
C THR A 93 -4.33 14.59 14.71
N GLY A 94 -3.25 14.66 13.92
CA GLY A 94 -1.97 15.24 14.33
C GLY A 94 -1.04 14.31 15.10
N GLU A 95 -1.50 13.12 15.54
CA GLU A 95 -0.70 12.20 16.34
C GLU A 95 -0.32 10.89 15.59
N GLY A 96 -1.01 10.58 14.49
CA GLY A 96 -0.76 9.39 13.68
C GLY A 96 -1.48 8.12 14.14
N PRO A 97 -0.97 6.92 13.79
CA PRO A 97 -1.62 5.66 14.11
C PRO A 97 -1.47 5.28 15.58
N LYS A 98 -2.56 4.75 16.15
CA LYS A 98 -2.60 4.21 17.51
C LYS A 98 -3.37 2.90 17.54
N PHE A 99 -3.17 2.10 18.58
CA PHE A 99 -3.89 0.85 18.83
C PHE A 99 -4.65 0.93 20.16
N ARG A 100 -5.89 0.45 20.15
CA ARG A 100 -6.71 0.34 21.36
C ARG A 100 -6.20 -0.75 22.28
N ASN A 101 -5.76 -1.88 21.70
CA ASN A 101 -5.25 -3.04 22.41
C ASN A 101 -3.75 -3.16 22.16
N THR A 102 -2.95 -3.05 23.22
CA THR A 102 -1.50 -3.17 23.17
C THR A 102 -1.05 -4.51 23.73
N ILE A 103 -0.05 -5.13 23.11
CA ILE A 103 0.56 -6.38 23.58
C ILE A 103 1.64 -6.05 24.59
N ARG A 104 1.55 -6.61 25.81
CA ARG A 104 2.50 -6.36 26.91
C ARG A 104 2.99 -7.61 27.61
N SER A 105 2.42 -8.78 27.28
CA SER A 105 2.73 -10.04 27.93
C SER A 105 2.68 -11.21 26.94
N GLU A 106 3.25 -12.34 27.31
CA GLU A 106 3.13 -13.59 26.54
C GLU A 106 1.68 -14.05 26.44
N ALA A 107 0.87 -13.79 27.46
CA ALA A 107 -0.55 -14.10 27.44
C ALA A 107 -1.29 -13.29 26.37
N ASP A 108 -0.94 -12.02 26.18
CA ASP A 108 -1.52 -11.19 25.12
C ASP A 108 -1.14 -11.74 23.73
N VAL A 109 0.10 -12.21 23.54
CA VAL A 109 0.53 -12.86 22.31
C VAL A 109 -0.26 -14.15 22.06
N ALA A 110 -0.44 -14.97 23.09
CA ALA A 110 -1.18 -16.23 23.00
C ALA A 110 -2.67 -16.01 22.69
N ALA A 111 -3.21 -14.87 23.09
CA ALA A 111 -4.60 -14.48 22.84
C ALA A 111 -4.86 -13.90 21.45
N LEU A 112 -3.81 -13.65 20.65
CA LEU A 112 -3.98 -13.12 19.30
C LEU A 112 -4.78 -14.11 18.43
N PRO A 113 -5.73 -13.64 17.62
CA PRO A 113 -6.47 -14.49 16.70
C PRO A 113 -5.55 -15.01 15.59
N LYS A 114 -5.85 -16.19 15.08
CA LYS A 114 -5.26 -16.65 13.82
C LYS A 114 -5.94 -15.90 12.67
N ILE A 115 -5.15 -15.21 11.87
CA ILE A 115 -5.66 -14.54 10.67
C ILE A 115 -5.48 -15.44 9.44
N ASN A 116 -6.42 -15.31 8.52
CA ASN A 116 -6.28 -15.83 7.16
C ASN A 116 -5.97 -14.63 6.24
N ALA A 117 -4.71 -14.49 5.83
CA ALA A 117 -4.27 -13.35 5.04
C ALA A 117 -5.03 -13.19 3.71
N GLU A 118 -5.46 -14.29 3.09
CA GLU A 118 -6.22 -14.26 1.83
C GLU A 118 -7.64 -13.68 2.02
N VAL A 119 -8.19 -13.80 3.22
CA VAL A 119 -9.53 -13.31 3.56
C VAL A 119 -9.46 -11.96 4.26
N ASP A 120 -8.63 -11.87 5.31
CA ASP A 120 -8.58 -10.69 6.19
C ASP A 120 -7.82 -9.51 5.54
N LEU A 121 -6.98 -9.79 4.55
CA LEU A 121 -6.20 -8.82 3.77
C LEU A 121 -6.50 -8.89 2.26
N ASP A 122 -7.67 -9.36 1.88
CA ASP A 122 -8.08 -9.53 0.48
C ASP A 122 -7.99 -8.24 -0.32
N TYR A 123 -8.28 -7.10 0.30
CA TYR A 123 -8.16 -5.78 -0.33
C TYR A 123 -6.74 -5.47 -0.82
N VAL A 124 -5.69 -5.98 -0.13
CA VAL A 124 -4.30 -5.84 -0.56
C VAL A 124 -4.04 -6.70 -1.80
N MET A 125 -4.46 -7.97 -1.77
CA MET A 125 -4.29 -8.90 -2.88
C MET A 125 -5.05 -8.42 -4.13
N ASN A 126 -6.29 -7.97 -3.93
CA ASN A 126 -7.13 -7.42 -5.00
C ASN A 126 -6.51 -6.16 -5.62
N ALA A 127 -5.93 -5.27 -4.80
CA ALA A 127 -5.25 -4.09 -5.30
C ALA A 127 -4.03 -4.45 -6.16
N VAL A 128 -3.20 -5.40 -5.73
CA VAL A 128 -2.06 -5.89 -6.54
C VAL A 128 -2.53 -6.46 -7.87
N SER A 129 -3.56 -7.30 -7.85
CA SER A 129 -4.12 -7.89 -9.07
C SER A 129 -4.66 -6.82 -10.04
N THR A 130 -5.37 -5.82 -9.52
CA THR A 130 -5.95 -4.73 -10.31
C THR A 130 -4.89 -3.83 -10.92
N ILE A 131 -3.83 -3.49 -10.17
CA ILE A 131 -2.73 -2.64 -10.67
C ILE A 131 -1.95 -3.36 -11.77
N ARG A 132 -1.83 -4.69 -11.67
CA ARG A 132 -1.08 -5.50 -12.61
C ARG A 132 -1.82 -5.75 -13.94
N GLY A 133 -3.15 -5.73 -13.94
CA GLY A 133 -4.01 -5.93 -15.13
C GLY A 133 -4.02 -4.72 -16.03
#